data_03654ec9ac5a04673a208db2d1a90103
#
_entry.id   03654ec9ac5a04673a208db2d1a90103
#
_cell.length_a   1.000
_cell.length_b   1.000
_cell.length_c   1.000
_cell.angle_alpha   90.00
_cell.angle_beta   90.00
_cell.angle_gamma   90.00
#
_symmetry.space_group_name_H-M   'P 1'
#
loop_
_entity.id
_entity.type
_entity.pdbx_description
1 polymer ?
#
loop_
_entity_poly.entity_id
_entity_poly.type
_entity_poly.pdbx_seq_one_letter_code
_entity_poly.pdbx_strand_id
1 'polypeptide(L)'
;MRVVLVLSLVAASSLSANAENIPGSAIMLRALDKVTATTQDYTVKVGDTLKYGSLSIDAVHCEKRPPEELPETFAFLKIQDAKLDGTGKETDEAETVFSGWMFASRPALSALDHGVYDVWVIGCKTPEVKLPEFDQ
;
A
#
# COMPACT_ATOMS: atom_id res chain seq x y z
N MET A 1 34.30 -50.89 35.36
CA MET A 1 34.58 -49.99 34.26
C MET A 1 33.23 -49.45 33.77
N ARG A 2 32.83 -48.22 34.16
CA ARG A 2 31.54 -47.64 33.84
C ARG A 2 31.79 -46.61 32.70
N VAL A 3 31.30 -46.90 31.52
CA VAL A 3 31.33 -45.97 30.34
C VAL A 3 30.14 -45.02 30.48
N VAL A 4 30.43 -43.75 30.74
CA VAL A 4 29.43 -42.68 30.72
C VAL A 4 29.34 -42.15 29.29
N LEU A 5 28.24 -42.46 28.63
CA LEU A 5 27.92 -41.93 27.30
C LEU A 5 27.33 -40.52 27.45
N VAL A 6 28.12 -39.49 27.18
CA VAL A 6 27.64 -38.10 27.14
C VAL A 6 26.99 -37.86 25.78
N LEU A 7 25.66 -37.77 25.78
CA LEU A 7 24.84 -37.43 24.60
C LEU A 7 24.83 -35.91 24.47
N SER A 8 25.66 -35.36 23.58
CA SER A 8 25.65 -33.94 23.26
C SER A 8 24.45 -33.60 22.38
N LEU A 9 23.45 -32.93 22.96
CA LEU A 9 22.28 -32.42 22.27
C LEU A 9 22.67 -31.11 21.54
N VAL A 10 22.95 -31.20 20.25
CA VAL A 10 23.16 -30.02 19.39
C VAL A 10 21.79 -29.38 19.10
N ALA A 11 21.48 -28.31 19.81
CA ALA A 11 20.31 -27.49 19.51
C ALA A 11 20.58 -26.69 18.20
N ALA A 12 20.01 -27.14 17.09
CA ALA A 12 20.00 -26.41 15.84
C ALA A 12 19.02 -25.23 15.97
N SER A 13 19.53 -24.06 16.25
CA SER A 13 18.78 -22.81 16.21
C SER A 13 18.50 -22.47 14.73
N SER A 14 17.29 -22.76 14.24
CA SER A 14 16.82 -22.29 12.95
C SER A 14 16.58 -20.78 13.04
N LEU A 15 17.52 -19.99 12.53
CA LEU A 15 17.31 -18.57 12.25
C LEU A 15 16.29 -18.47 11.10
N SER A 16 15.04 -18.17 11.42
CA SER A 16 14.05 -17.78 10.41
C SER A 16 14.44 -16.39 9.92
N ALA A 17 15.10 -16.31 8.77
CA ALA A 17 15.29 -15.05 8.06
C ALA A 17 13.91 -14.63 7.48
N ASN A 18 13.20 -13.74 8.18
CA ASN A 18 12.05 -13.06 7.59
C ASN A 18 12.59 -11.99 6.65
N ALA A 19 12.31 -12.10 5.36
CA ALA A 19 12.59 -11.03 4.42
C ALA A 19 11.66 -9.84 4.76
N GLU A 20 12.23 -8.65 4.98
CA GLU A 20 11.47 -7.45 5.28
C GLU A 20 10.84 -6.88 3.99
N ASN A 21 9.64 -6.32 4.11
CA ASN A 21 9.01 -5.59 3.02
C ASN A 21 9.84 -4.36 2.65
N ILE A 22 9.78 -3.97 1.38
CA ILE A 22 10.51 -2.82 0.86
C ILE A 22 9.60 -1.59 0.94
N PRO A 23 9.93 -0.57 1.75
CA PRO A 23 9.15 0.66 1.83
C PRO A 23 9.22 1.44 0.52
N GLY A 24 8.09 2.03 0.13
CA GLY A 24 7.97 2.79 -1.10
C GLY A 24 7.97 4.30 -0.89
N SER A 25 8.24 5.01 -1.97
CA SER A 25 8.23 6.48 -2.03
C SER A 25 6.96 7.07 -2.64
N ALA A 26 6.22 6.27 -3.41
CA ALA A 26 4.97 6.69 -4.03
C ALA A 26 4.01 5.52 -4.22
N ILE A 27 2.72 5.80 -4.09
CA ILE A 27 1.63 4.84 -4.31
C ILE A 27 1.09 5.03 -5.72
N MET A 28 0.91 3.93 -6.44
CA MET A 28 0.21 3.91 -7.71
C MET A 28 -1.24 3.51 -7.46
N LEU A 29 -2.16 4.39 -7.78
CA LEU A 29 -3.60 4.23 -7.59
C LEU A 29 -4.30 4.16 -8.93
N ARG A 30 -5.38 3.40 -9.00
CA ARG A 30 -6.37 3.47 -10.07
C ARG A 30 -7.68 3.99 -9.50
N ALA A 31 -8.24 4.99 -10.15
CA ALA A 31 -9.51 5.58 -9.78
C ALA A 31 -10.52 5.40 -10.92
N LEU A 32 -11.76 5.08 -10.55
CA LEU A 32 -12.89 4.90 -11.44
C LEU A 32 -14.00 5.89 -11.06
N ASP A 33 -14.47 6.65 -12.02
CA ASP A 33 -15.74 7.36 -11.95
C ASP A 33 -16.84 6.44 -12.48
N LYS A 34 -17.74 6.00 -11.61
CA LYS A 34 -18.82 5.06 -11.95
C LYS A 34 -19.91 5.69 -12.80
N VAL A 35 -20.05 7.02 -12.77
CA VAL A 35 -21.05 7.74 -13.55
C VAL A 35 -20.65 7.80 -15.03
N THR A 36 -19.37 8.07 -15.27
CA THR A 36 -18.83 8.18 -16.64
C THR A 36 -18.17 6.91 -17.13
N ALA A 37 -17.97 5.93 -16.24
CA ALA A 37 -17.21 4.70 -16.49
C ALA A 37 -15.76 4.97 -16.93
N THR A 38 -15.15 6.06 -16.46
CA THR A 38 -13.80 6.46 -16.81
C THR A 38 -12.81 6.05 -15.73
N THR A 39 -11.75 5.31 -16.11
CA THR A 39 -10.65 4.94 -15.23
C THR A 39 -9.40 5.75 -15.54
N GLN A 40 -8.64 6.10 -14.50
CA GLN A 40 -7.37 6.80 -14.62
C GLN A 40 -6.39 6.37 -13.54
N ASP A 41 -5.12 6.28 -13.92
CA ASP A 41 -4.03 5.92 -13.02
C ASP A 41 -3.31 7.16 -12.52
N TYR A 42 -2.96 7.15 -11.24
CA TYR A 42 -2.26 8.22 -10.56
C TYR A 42 -1.05 7.67 -9.80
N THR A 43 0.01 8.47 -9.75
CA THR A 43 1.15 8.24 -8.87
C THR A 43 1.19 9.35 -7.85
N VAL A 44 1.05 9.00 -6.57
CA VAL A 44 1.00 9.94 -5.44
C VAL A 44 2.17 9.64 -4.52
N LYS A 45 3.00 10.65 -4.25
CA LYS A 45 4.11 10.49 -3.30
C LYS A 45 3.57 10.22 -1.91
N VAL A 46 4.26 9.36 -1.15
CA VAL A 46 3.95 9.14 0.25
C VAL A 46 4.07 10.46 1.02
N GLY A 47 3.03 10.81 1.75
CA GLY A 47 2.88 12.10 2.44
C GLY A 47 2.09 13.16 1.68
N ASP A 48 1.82 12.95 0.37
CA ASP A 48 1.01 13.87 -0.43
C ASP A 48 -0.46 13.43 -0.47
N THR A 49 -1.32 14.37 -0.86
CA THR A 49 -2.76 14.17 -1.05
C THR A 49 -3.12 14.32 -2.52
N LEU A 50 -3.85 13.34 -3.06
CA LEU A 50 -4.48 13.41 -4.37
C LEU A 50 -5.92 13.90 -4.24
N LYS A 51 -6.27 14.92 -5.02
CA LYS A 51 -7.66 15.34 -5.19
C LYS A 51 -8.26 14.63 -6.40
N TYR A 52 -9.32 13.87 -6.20
CA TYR A 52 -10.04 13.16 -7.26
C TYR A 52 -11.55 13.34 -7.09
N GLY A 53 -12.17 14.15 -7.94
CA GLY A 53 -13.56 14.58 -7.76
C GLY A 53 -13.74 15.24 -6.39
N SER A 54 -14.70 14.76 -5.61
CA SER A 54 -14.93 15.19 -4.22
C SER A 54 -13.99 14.54 -3.20
N LEU A 55 -13.21 13.53 -3.62
CA LEU A 55 -12.33 12.80 -2.74
C LEU A 55 -10.98 13.49 -2.54
N SER A 56 -10.50 13.46 -1.30
CA SER A 56 -9.11 13.77 -0.92
C SER A 56 -8.46 12.47 -0.44
N ILE A 57 -7.44 12.01 -1.14
CA ILE A 57 -6.79 10.72 -0.91
C ILE A 57 -5.39 10.97 -0.39
N ASP A 58 -5.17 10.71 0.90
CA ASP A 58 -3.88 10.85 1.54
C ASP A 58 -3.08 9.55 1.36
N ALA A 59 -1.93 9.64 0.71
CA ALA A 59 -0.97 8.57 0.56
C ALA A 59 -0.10 8.50 1.82
N VAL A 60 -0.47 7.67 2.78
CA VAL A 60 0.19 7.64 4.10
C VAL A 60 1.44 6.79 4.08
N HIS A 61 1.36 5.58 3.51
CA HIS A 61 2.47 4.63 3.47
C HIS A 61 2.26 3.59 2.39
N CYS A 62 3.34 3.07 1.80
CA CYS A 62 3.26 1.86 1.01
C CYS A 62 4.53 1.02 1.12
N GLU A 63 4.35 -0.27 0.94
CA GLU A 63 5.39 -1.29 0.92
C GLU A 63 5.09 -2.32 -0.16
N LYS A 64 6.12 -2.97 -0.63
CA LYS A 64 5.97 -4.18 -1.44
C LYS A 64 6.84 -5.31 -0.89
N ARG A 65 6.42 -6.55 -1.16
CA ARG A 65 7.22 -7.72 -0.82
C ARG A 65 8.52 -7.76 -1.60
N PRO A 66 9.57 -8.34 -1.01
CA PRO A 66 10.83 -8.53 -1.70
C PRO A 66 10.67 -9.48 -2.90
N PRO A 67 11.59 -9.42 -3.90
CA PRO A 67 11.47 -10.19 -5.16
C PRO A 67 11.45 -11.71 -4.99
N GLU A 68 11.93 -12.22 -3.85
CA GLU A 68 11.98 -13.65 -3.53
C GLU A 68 10.63 -14.22 -3.09
N GLU A 69 9.68 -13.34 -2.75
CA GLU A 69 8.32 -13.71 -2.32
C GLU A 69 7.29 -13.49 -3.43
N LEU A 70 6.09 -14.05 -3.24
CA LEU A 70 4.97 -13.76 -4.12
C LEU A 70 4.68 -12.26 -4.11
N PRO A 71 4.57 -11.63 -5.30
CA PRO A 71 4.36 -10.19 -5.40
C PRO A 71 3.11 -9.73 -4.64
N GLU A 72 3.29 -8.74 -3.77
CA GLU A 72 2.20 -8.05 -3.11
C GLU A 72 2.61 -6.60 -2.83
N THR A 73 1.64 -5.71 -2.91
CA THR A 73 1.78 -4.31 -2.52
C THR A 73 0.76 -3.99 -1.44
N PHE A 74 1.22 -3.37 -0.38
CA PHE A 74 0.42 -2.87 0.71
C PHE A 74 0.46 -1.34 0.70
N ALA A 75 -0.69 -0.69 0.79
CA ALA A 75 -0.74 0.75 0.94
C ALA A 75 -1.75 1.17 2.00
N PHE A 76 -1.36 2.09 2.87
CA PHE A 76 -2.26 2.70 3.83
C PHE A 76 -2.74 4.03 3.26
N LEU A 77 -4.05 4.15 3.12
CA LEU A 77 -4.73 5.33 2.61
C LEU A 77 -5.72 5.87 3.64
N LYS A 78 -5.86 7.18 3.66
CA LYS A 78 -7.00 7.87 4.26
C LYS A 78 -7.73 8.61 3.16
N ILE A 79 -9.03 8.39 3.04
CA ILE A 79 -9.84 9.01 2.01
C ILE A 79 -10.97 9.77 2.70
N GLN A 80 -11.07 11.04 2.36
CA GLN A 80 -12.12 11.92 2.80
C GLN A 80 -12.97 12.34 1.61
N ASP A 81 -14.27 12.48 1.82
CA ASP A 81 -15.21 13.00 0.84
C ASP A 81 -15.69 14.39 1.27
N ALA A 82 -15.59 15.37 0.39
CA ALA A 82 -16.07 16.71 0.67
C ALA A 82 -17.60 16.72 0.71
N LYS A 83 -18.16 17.33 1.76
CA LYS A 83 -19.61 17.53 1.82
C LYS A 83 -20.02 18.69 0.92
N LEU A 84 -21.12 18.52 0.21
CA LEU A 84 -21.72 19.56 -0.57
C LEU A 84 -22.79 20.29 0.25
N ASP A 85 -22.87 21.61 0.13
CA ASP A 85 -23.98 22.39 0.65
C ASP A 85 -25.25 22.24 -0.22
N GLY A 86 -26.35 22.83 0.21
CA GLY A 86 -27.61 22.78 -0.53
C GLY A 86 -27.58 23.43 -1.93
N THR A 87 -26.47 24.09 -2.30
CA THR A 87 -26.25 24.68 -3.64
C THR A 87 -25.33 23.84 -4.51
N GLY A 88 -24.79 22.73 -3.98
CA GLY A 88 -23.83 21.84 -4.66
C GLY A 88 -22.39 22.31 -4.59
N LYS A 89 -22.06 23.28 -3.72
CA LYS A 89 -20.68 23.75 -3.48
C LYS A 89 -20.06 22.94 -2.37
N GLU A 90 -18.77 22.59 -2.52
CA GLU A 90 -18.01 21.93 -1.47
C GLU A 90 -17.93 22.84 -0.23
N THR A 91 -18.18 22.24 0.94
CA THR A 91 -18.01 22.87 2.24
C THR A 91 -16.64 22.57 2.79
N ASP A 92 -16.22 23.28 3.84
CA ASP A 92 -14.97 22.98 4.56
C ASP A 92 -15.09 21.69 5.41
N GLU A 93 -16.26 21.08 5.46
CA GLU A 93 -16.48 19.80 6.13
C GLU A 93 -16.19 18.64 5.18
N ALA A 94 -15.41 17.68 5.67
CA ALA A 94 -15.14 16.44 4.98
C ALA A 94 -15.45 15.25 5.88
N GLU A 95 -15.91 14.16 5.30
CA GLU A 95 -16.18 12.91 6.00
C GLU A 95 -15.12 11.88 5.61
N THR A 96 -14.55 11.19 6.60
CA THR A 96 -13.65 10.06 6.32
C THR A 96 -14.48 8.88 5.83
N VAL A 97 -14.30 8.53 4.55
CA VAL A 97 -15.01 7.42 3.91
C VAL A 97 -14.18 6.15 3.85
N PHE A 98 -12.88 6.25 4.05
CA PHE A 98 -11.97 5.11 4.16
C PHE A 98 -10.72 5.47 4.98
N SER A 99 -10.28 4.55 5.82
CA SER A 99 -8.99 4.63 6.49
C SER A 99 -8.49 3.22 6.76
N GLY A 100 -7.45 2.79 6.06
CA GLY A 100 -6.94 1.43 6.21
C GLY A 100 -5.94 1.00 5.15
N TRP A 101 -5.58 -0.27 5.22
CA TRP A 101 -4.69 -0.92 4.27
C TRP A 101 -5.46 -1.44 3.05
N MET A 102 -4.92 -1.18 1.87
CA MET A 102 -5.34 -1.80 0.61
C MET A 102 -4.24 -2.72 0.08
N PHE A 103 -4.67 -3.77 -0.64
CA PHE A 103 -3.79 -4.80 -1.18
C PHE A 103 -3.93 -4.86 -2.70
N ALA A 104 -2.83 -4.73 -3.45
CA ALA A 104 -2.89 -4.68 -4.90
C ALA A 104 -3.38 -6.00 -5.51
N SER A 105 -3.02 -7.16 -4.94
CA SER A 105 -3.44 -8.47 -5.44
C SER A 105 -4.90 -8.80 -5.13
N ARG A 106 -5.50 -8.14 -4.13
CA ARG A 106 -6.86 -8.40 -3.64
C ARG A 106 -7.61 -7.11 -3.33
N PRO A 107 -7.94 -6.30 -4.33
CA PRO A 107 -8.56 -5.00 -4.11
C PRO A 107 -9.91 -5.10 -3.40
N ALA A 108 -10.65 -6.19 -3.56
CA ALA A 108 -11.94 -6.39 -2.90
C ALA A 108 -11.84 -6.71 -1.40
N LEU A 109 -10.65 -7.06 -0.90
CA LEU A 109 -10.47 -7.42 0.52
C LEU A 109 -10.65 -6.20 1.44
N SER A 110 -10.24 -5.02 0.98
CA SER A 110 -10.35 -3.75 1.70
C SER A 110 -10.64 -2.67 0.66
N ALA A 111 -11.91 -2.45 0.37
CA ALA A 111 -12.36 -1.58 -0.70
C ALA A 111 -12.97 -0.29 -0.14
N LEU A 112 -12.86 0.79 -0.91
CA LEU A 112 -13.64 1.99 -0.70
C LEU A 112 -15.11 1.70 -1.01
N ASP A 113 -15.99 1.98 -0.07
CA ASP A 113 -17.45 1.98 -0.30
C ASP A 113 -17.93 3.42 -0.56
N HIS A 114 -18.10 3.76 -1.83
CA HIS A 114 -18.53 5.09 -2.27
C HIS A 114 -19.48 4.98 -3.46
N GLY A 115 -20.52 5.81 -3.48
CA GLY A 115 -21.56 5.73 -4.51
C GLY A 115 -21.10 6.10 -5.91
N VAL A 116 -20.14 6.99 -6.04
CA VAL A 116 -19.69 7.57 -7.32
C VAL A 116 -18.31 7.10 -7.73
N TYR A 117 -17.39 6.94 -6.79
CA TYR A 117 -15.99 6.65 -7.09
C TYR A 117 -15.54 5.31 -6.50
N ASP A 118 -14.66 4.63 -7.24
CA ASP A 118 -13.84 3.55 -6.73
C ASP A 118 -12.37 3.94 -6.81
N VAL A 119 -11.59 3.55 -5.79
CA VAL A 119 -10.14 3.75 -5.75
C VAL A 119 -9.50 2.50 -5.22
N TRP A 120 -8.45 2.02 -5.90
CA TRP A 120 -7.67 0.90 -5.41
C TRP A 120 -6.18 1.04 -5.74
N VAL A 121 -5.37 0.34 -4.98
CA VAL A 121 -3.91 0.32 -5.15
C VAL A 121 -3.54 -0.64 -6.27
N ILE A 122 -2.67 -0.21 -7.18
CA ILE A 122 -2.11 -1.04 -8.24
C ILE A 122 -0.61 -1.26 -8.10
N GLY A 123 0.07 -0.47 -7.29
CA GLY A 123 1.51 -0.61 -7.07
C GLY A 123 2.09 0.36 -6.05
N CYS A 124 3.35 0.15 -5.77
CA CYS A 124 4.17 1.00 -4.92
C CYS A 124 5.53 1.19 -5.60
N LYS A 125 5.93 2.43 -5.81
CA LYS A 125 7.27 2.75 -6.31
C LYS A 125 8.25 2.72 -5.16
N THR A 126 9.28 1.90 -5.28
CA THR A 126 10.40 1.86 -4.34
C THR A 126 11.55 2.70 -4.86
N PRO A 127 12.41 3.26 -3.98
CA PRO A 127 13.63 3.91 -4.40
C PRO A 127 14.48 2.95 -5.23
N GLU A 128 15.05 3.43 -6.34
CA GLU A 128 16.01 2.65 -7.11
C GLU A 128 17.27 2.43 -6.27
N VAL A 129 17.60 1.16 -6.04
CA VAL A 129 18.93 0.79 -5.50
C VAL A 129 19.91 1.00 -6.63
N LYS A 130 20.69 2.09 -6.60
CA LYS A 130 21.85 2.23 -7.46
C LYS A 130 22.84 1.13 -7.05
N LEU A 131 22.96 0.12 -7.90
CA LEU A 131 24.05 -0.83 -7.78
C LEU A 131 25.36 -0.05 -7.97
N PRO A 132 26.41 -0.32 -7.17
CA PRO A 132 27.70 0.28 -7.41
C PRO A 132 28.15 -0.10 -8.83
N GLU A 133 28.47 0.91 -9.64
CA GLU A 133 29.11 0.72 -10.93
C GLU A 133 30.48 0.09 -10.63
N PHE A 134 30.65 -1.16 -11.03
CA PHE A 134 31.98 -1.77 -11.07
C PHE A 134 32.67 -1.21 -12.29
N ASP A 135 33.55 -0.23 -12.09
CA ASP A 135 34.49 0.22 -13.07
C ASP A 135 35.36 -0.99 -13.55
N GLN A 136 35.24 -1.33 -14.82
CA GLN A 136 36.06 -2.35 -15.46
C GLN A 136 37.36 -1.69 -15.99
#